data_697653e47375aed8fa5c9c3905f34cca
#
_entry.id   697653e47375aed8fa5c9c3905f34cca
#
_cell.length_a   1.000
_cell.length_b   1.000
_cell.length_c   1.000
_cell.angle_alpha   90.00
_cell.angle_beta   90.00
_cell.angle_gamma   90.00
#
_symmetry.space_group_name_H-M   'P 1'
#
loop_
_entity.id
_entity.type
_entity.pdbx_description
1 polymer ?
#
loop_
_entity_poly.entity_id
_entity_poly.type
_entity_poly.pdbx_seq_one_letter_code
_entity_poly.pdbx_strand_id
1 'polypeptide(L)'
;MQLILRNFITILKRFKTASILNVLGLSTAFAAFLIILMQVRYEQSFDKFHSKAERIYRLEAQDEEAGRTLYACILSRPQIEEFAASSPHIAAGALTEDQDEVYLTVKQGDHPTGMREQMVLCTPELAQIFDFAMLEGDTTALRTPDQVLIPQTCNSIVYILF
;
A
#
# COMPACT_ATOMS: atom_id res chain seq x y z
N MET A 1 3.15 16.19 -49.38
CA MET A 1 2.73 16.48 -48.02
C MET A 1 1.71 17.61 -47.94
N GLN A 2 1.92 18.75 -48.55
CA GLN A 2 0.96 19.89 -48.53
C GLN A 2 -0.44 19.59 -49.12
N LEU A 3 -0.53 18.74 -50.15
CA LEU A 3 -1.78 18.37 -50.80
C LEU A 3 -2.69 17.54 -49.90
N ILE A 4 -2.12 16.61 -49.14
CA ILE A 4 -2.83 15.77 -48.17
C ILE A 4 -3.41 16.62 -47.03
N LEU A 5 -2.60 17.55 -46.51
CA LEU A 5 -3.00 18.44 -45.43
C LEU A 5 -4.13 19.38 -45.88
N ARG A 6 -4.06 19.91 -47.11
CA ARG A 6 -5.10 20.78 -47.70
C ARG A 6 -6.42 20.03 -47.91
N ASN A 7 -6.37 18.80 -48.42
CA ASN A 7 -7.55 17.97 -48.59
C ASN A 7 -8.17 17.60 -47.23
N PHE A 8 -7.38 17.27 -46.23
CA PHE A 8 -7.82 17.00 -44.87
C PHE A 8 -8.58 18.19 -44.26
N ILE A 9 -7.99 19.40 -44.34
CA ILE A 9 -8.64 20.62 -43.84
C ILE A 9 -9.95 20.92 -44.59
N THR A 10 -10.01 20.67 -45.91
CA THR A 10 -11.20 20.85 -46.68
C THR A 10 -12.33 19.91 -46.29
N ILE A 11 -12.01 18.63 -46.00
CA ILE A 11 -12.98 17.63 -45.52
C ILE A 11 -13.49 18.02 -44.13
N LEU A 12 -12.60 18.43 -43.21
CA LEU A 12 -13.00 18.89 -41.88
C LEU A 12 -13.97 20.09 -41.94
N LYS A 13 -13.71 21.04 -42.83
CA LYS A 13 -14.60 22.21 -43.03
C LYS A 13 -15.93 21.86 -43.66
N ARG A 14 -15.98 20.83 -44.51
CA ARG A 14 -17.21 20.40 -45.20
C ARG A 14 -18.13 19.60 -44.27
N PHE A 15 -17.56 18.76 -43.39
CA PHE A 15 -18.30 17.90 -42.47
C PHE A 15 -18.05 18.29 -40.99
N LYS A 16 -18.37 19.55 -40.67
CA LYS A 16 -18.05 20.16 -39.37
C LYS A 16 -18.56 19.34 -38.18
N THR A 17 -19.83 18.93 -38.22
CA THR A 17 -20.46 18.20 -37.11
C THR A 17 -19.81 16.84 -36.88
N ALA A 18 -19.58 16.07 -37.93
CA ALA A 18 -18.92 14.76 -37.82
C ALA A 18 -17.48 14.91 -37.35
N SER A 19 -16.76 15.93 -37.83
CA SER A 19 -15.38 16.19 -37.41
C SER A 19 -15.30 16.59 -35.94
N ILE A 20 -16.21 17.44 -35.46
CA ILE A 20 -16.26 17.83 -34.04
C ILE A 20 -16.58 16.60 -33.17
N LEU A 21 -17.56 15.79 -33.54
CA LEU A 21 -17.92 14.58 -32.84
C LEU A 21 -16.74 13.59 -32.74
N ASN A 22 -16.03 13.37 -33.85
CA ASN A 22 -14.86 12.50 -33.88
C ASN A 22 -13.72 13.03 -33.00
N VAL A 23 -13.43 14.33 -33.04
CA VAL A 23 -12.40 14.94 -32.20
C VAL A 23 -12.78 14.84 -30.73
N LEU A 24 -14.04 15.17 -30.38
CA LEU A 24 -14.50 15.05 -29.00
C LEU A 24 -14.46 13.60 -28.50
N GLY A 25 -14.94 12.64 -29.29
CA GLY A 25 -14.90 11.23 -28.93
C GLY A 25 -13.48 10.72 -28.75
N LEU A 26 -12.57 11.05 -29.67
CA LEU A 26 -11.17 10.63 -29.55
C LEU A 26 -10.48 11.32 -28.37
N SER A 27 -10.74 12.60 -28.13
CA SER A 27 -10.17 13.33 -27.00
C SER A 27 -10.64 12.77 -25.66
N THR A 28 -11.92 12.42 -25.55
CA THR A 28 -12.49 11.80 -24.34
C THR A 28 -11.89 10.42 -24.10
N ALA A 29 -11.80 9.59 -25.14
CA ALA A 29 -11.19 8.28 -25.06
C ALA A 29 -9.71 8.36 -24.63
N PHE A 30 -8.98 9.30 -25.22
CA PHE A 30 -7.56 9.50 -24.88
C PHE A 30 -7.37 10.05 -23.47
N ALA A 31 -8.24 10.95 -23.01
CA ALA A 31 -8.22 11.44 -21.63
C ALA A 31 -8.50 10.30 -20.63
N ALA A 32 -9.50 9.46 -20.89
CA ALA A 32 -9.78 8.29 -20.06
C ALA A 32 -8.59 7.32 -20.02
N PHE A 33 -7.97 7.06 -21.18
CA PHE A 33 -6.77 6.22 -21.24
C PHE A 33 -5.62 6.79 -20.40
N LEU A 34 -5.37 8.09 -20.46
CA LEU A 34 -4.31 8.74 -19.67
C LEU A 34 -4.59 8.63 -18.16
N ILE A 35 -5.84 8.82 -17.74
CA ILE A 35 -6.21 8.68 -16.32
C ILE A 35 -5.95 7.25 -15.84
N ILE A 36 -6.38 6.24 -16.61
CA ILE A 36 -6.13 4.83 -16.27
C ILE A 36 -4.63 4.55 -16.24
N LEU A 37 -3.87 5.05 -17.20
CA LEU A 37 -2.42 4.87 -17.23
C LEU A 37 -1.73 5.51 -16.03
N MET A 38 -2.17 6.70 -15.61
CA MET A 38 -1.68 7.36 -14.41
C MET A 38 -1.99 6.54 -13.15
N GLN A 39 -3.23 6.01 -13.05
CA GLN A 39 -3.64 5.16 -11.94
C GLN A 39 -2.80 3.89 -11.86
N VAL A 40 -2.63 3.19 -12.97
CA VAL A 40 -1.80 1.98 -13.03
C VAL A 40 -0.34 2.28 -12.64
N ARG A 41 0.22 3.39 -13.14
CA ARG A 41 1.58 3.79 -12.76
C ARG A 41 1.70 4.15 -11.29
N TYR A 42 0.69 4.83 -10.75
CA TYR A 42 0.64 5.16 -9.33
C TYR A 42 0.64 3.88 -8.48
N GLU A 43 -0.24 2.92 -8.77
CA GLU A 43 -0.29 1.65 -8.05
C GLU A 43 1.00 0.82 -8.20
N GLN A 44 1.59 0.81 -9.37
CA GLN A 44 2.88 0.14 -9.59
C GLN A 44 4.06 0.82 -8.91
N SER A 45 3.91 2.07 -8.46
CA SER A 45 4.95 2.79 -7.71
C SER A 45 4.85 2.59 -6.20
N PHE A 46 3.76 2.01 -5.72
CA PHE A 46 3.55 1.72 -4.30
C PHE A 46 4.68 0.82 -3.78
N ASP A 47 5.12 1.08 -2.58
CA ASP A 47 6.10 0.28 -1.84
C ASP A 47 7.50 0.12 -2.47
N LYS A 48 7.75 0.75 -3.62
CA LYS A 48 9.07 0.69 -4.29
C LYS A 48 10.17 1.44 -3.54
N PHE A 49 9.81 2.23 -2.52
CA PHE A 49 10.79 2.92 -1.69
C PHE A 49 11.52 1.97 -0.72
N HIS A 50 10.98 0.79 -0.47
CA HIS A 50 11.65 -0.21 0.33
C HIS A 50 12.81 -0.85 -0.44
N SER A 51 14.01 -0.81 0.13
CA SER A 51 15.23 -1.32 -0.51
C SER A 51 15.16 -2.81 -0.86
N LYS A 52 14.30 -3.54 -0.16
CA LYS A 52 14.11 -5.00 -0.27
C LYS A 52 12.80 -5.39 -0.94
N ALA A 53 12.06 -4.45 -1.56
CA ALA A 53 10.71 -4.67 -2.08
C ALA A 53 10.58 -5.94 -2.95
N GLU A 54 11.58 -6.23 -3.80
CA GLU A 54 11.58 -7.41 -4.67
C GLU A 54 11.75 -8.76 -3.92
N ARG A 55 12.08 -8.72 -2.62
CA ARG A 55 12.31 -9.91 -1.77
C ARG A 55 11.35 -10.00 -0.61
N ILE A 56 10.34 -9.16 -0.58
CA ILE A 56 9.27 -9.19 0.42
C ILE A 56 8.12 -10.00 -0.15
N TYR A 57 7.69 -11.00 0.59
CA TYR A 57 6.60 -11.90 0.22
C TYR A 57 5.57 -11.95 1.33
N ARG A 58 4.31 -11.93 0.95
CA ARG A 58 3.20 -12.20 1.83
C ARG A 58 2.91 -13.69 1.85
N LEU A 59 2.83 -14.27 3.02
CA LEU A 59 2.45 -15.67 3.19
C LEU A 59 0.93 -15.78 3.35
N GLU A 60 0.35 -16.71 2.61
CA GLU A 60 -1.06 -17.05 2.69
C GLU A 60 -1.19 -18.55 2.97
N ALA A 61 -2.02 -18.90 3.93
CA ALA A 61 -2.42 -20.27 4.15
C ALA A 61 -3.55 -20.60 3.17
N GLN A 62 -3.45 -21.76 2.54
CA GLN A 62 -4.51 -22.32 1.72
C GLN A 62 -5.33 -23.28 2.58
N ASP A 63 -6.62 -23.04 2.68
CA ASP A 63 -7.57 -23.92 3.35
C ASP A 63 -8.66 -24.37 2.36
N GLU A 64 -9.13 -25.61 2.50
CA GLU A 64 -10.21 -26.15 1.69
C GLU A 64 -11.46 -26.28 2.56
N GLU A 65 -12.36 -25.32 2.49
CA GLU A 65 -13.63 -25.34 3.19
C GLU A 65 -14.79 -25.50 2.22
N ALA A 66 -15.63 -26.51 2.45
CA ALA A 66 -16.83 -26.79 1.66
C ALA A 66 -16.62 -26.85 0.13
N GLY A 67 -15.47 -27.37 -0.33
CA GLY A 67 -15.15 -27.50 -1.75
C GLY A 67 -14.71 -26.18 -2.41
N ARG A 68 -14.37 -25.17 -1.61
CA ARG A 68 -13.78 -23.92 -2.06
C ARG A 68 -12.39 -23.77 -1.46
N THR A 69 -11.44 -23.39 -2.30
CA THR A 69 -10.10 -23.01 -1.84
C THR A 69 -10.16 -21.59 -1.31
N LEU A 70 -9.86 -21.43 -0.03
CA LEU A 70 -9.76 -20.14 0.64
C LEU A 70 -8.26 -19.84 0.86
N TYR A 71 -7.87 -18.62 0.58
CA TYR A 71 -6.55 -18.11 0.91
C TYR A 71 -6.71 -17.11 2.06
N ALA A 72 -6.01 -17.35 3.15
CA ALA A 72 -6.07 -16.48 4.32
C ALA A 72 -4.66 -16.19 4.85
N CYS A 73 -4.42 -14.96 5.25
CA CYS A 73 -3.21 -14.54 5.94
C CYS A 73 -3.35 -14.71 7.45
N ILE A 74 -3.87 -15.85 7.90
CA ILE A 74 -4.07 -16.15 9.32
C ILE A 74 -3.00 -17.16 9.72
N LEU A 75 -1.87 -16.65 10.18
CA LEU A 75 -0.76 -17.44 10.67
C LEU A 75 -0.47 -17.05 12.13
N SER A 76 -0.20 -18.03 12.96
CA SER A 76 0.22 -17.79 14.34
C SER A 76 1.70 -17.45 14.39
N ARG A 77 2.11 -16.79 15.48
CA ARG A 77 3.52 -16.45 15.71
C ARG A 77 4.45 -17.68 15.64
N PRO A 78 4.15 -18.82 16.29
CA PRO A 78 4.99 -20.02 16.19
C PRO A 78 5.13 -20.52 14.73
N GLN A 79 4.07 -20.44 13.92
CA GLN A 79 4.14 -20.87 12.53
C GLN A 79 5.08 -20.00 11.70
N ILE A 80 5.08 -18.68 11.92
CA ILE A 80 6.01 -17.77 11.25
C ILE A 80 7.44 -18.00 11.72
N GLU A 81 7.66 -18.22 13.01
CA GLU A 81 8.99 -18.51 13.57
C GLU A 81 9.55 -19.83 13.00
N GLU A 82 8.72 -20.87 12.93
CA GLU A 82 9.09 -22.15 12.33
C GLU A 82 9.38 -22.02 10.84
N PHE A 83 8.52 -21.28 10.12
CA PHE A 83 8.75 -21.01 8.71
C PHE A 83 10.05 -20.24 8.47
N ALA A 84 10.31 -19.20 9.23
CA ALA A 84 11.55 -18.43 9.13
C ALA A 84 12.79 -19.28 9.43
N ALA A 85 12.70 -20.21 10.37
CA ALA A 85 13.77 -21.14 10.72
C ALA A 85 13.95 -22.28 9.71
N SER A 86 12.97 -22.52 8.82
CA SER A 86 12.96 -23.67 7.90
C SER A 86 14.03 -23.56 6.79
N SER A 87 14.53 -22.36 6.50
CA SER A 87 15.51 -22.16 5.44
C SER A 87 16.45 -21.00 5.73
N PRO A 88 17.77 -21.16 5.46
CA PRO A 88 18.74 -20.07 5.60
C PRO A 88 18.55 -18.94 4.58
N HIS A 89 17.69 -19.13 3.58
CA HIS A 89 17.36 -18.11 2.58
C HIS A 89 16.27 -17.14 3.06
N ILE A 90 15.59 -17.45 4.17
CA ILE A 90 14.60 -16.58 4.78
C ILE A 90 15.32 -15.72 5.83
N ALA A 91 15.37 -14.43 5.56
CA ALA A 91 16.10 -13.48 6.40
C ALA A 91 15.31 -13.10 7.67
N ALA A 92 13.99 -12.95 7.56
CA ALA A 92 13.09 -12.63 8.67
C ALA A 92 11.64 -12.98 8.30
N GLY A 93 10.84 -13.27 9.31
CA GLY A 93 9.39 -13.39 9.21
C GLY A 93 8.73 -12.46 10.21
N ALA A 94 7.71 -11.73 9.81
CA ALA A 94 6.98 -10.81 10.69
C ALA A 94 5.48 -11.05 10.58
N LEU A 95 4.79 -10.78 11.67
CA LEU A 95 3.33 -10.74 11.73
C LEU A 95 2.87 -9.30 11.87
N THR A 96 1.75 -9.01 11.25
CA THR A 96 0.99 -7.78 11.47
C THR A 96 -0.47 -8.13 11.68
N GLU A 97 -1.12 -7.43 12.59
CA GLU A 97 -2.55 -7.53 12.85
C GLU A 97 -3.14 -6.14 12.93
N ASP A 98 -4.04 -5.84 12.01
CA ASP A 98 -4.75 -4.57 11.99
C ASP A 98 -5.83 -4.57 13.08
N GLN A 99 -5.78 -3.55 13.93
CA GLN A 99 -6.81 -3.28 14.93
C GLN A 99 -7.62 -2.08 14.48
N ASP A 100 -8.90 -2.31 14.24
CA ASP A 100 -9.84 -1.23 13.97
C ASP A 100 -9.98 -0.36 15.22
N GLU A 101 -10.04 0.94 15.04
CA GLU A 101 -10.31 1.99 16.05
C GLU A 101 -10.00 1.61 17.51
N VAL A 102 -8.77 1.80 17.93
CA VAL A 102 -8.37 1.65 19.34
C VAL A 102 -8.42 2.98 20.04
N TYR A 103 -8.95 2.99 21.26
CA TYR A 103 -8.97 4.18 22.11
C TYR A 103 -7.68 4.29 22.89
N LEU A 104 -6.82 5.20 22.49
CA LEU A 104 -5.56 5.49 23.15
C LEU A 104 -5.72 6.62 24.16
N THR A 105 -5.17 6.44 25.35
CA THR A 105 -5.10 7.49 26.35
C THR A 105 -3.66 7.95 26.52
N VAL A 106 -3.38 9.15 26.06
CA VAL A 106 -2.06 9.76 26.22
C VAL A 106 -2.08 10.64 27.47
N LYS A 107 -1.18 10.37 28.39
CA LYS A 107 -0.99 11.21 29.59
C LYS A 107 -0.02 12.32 29.26
N GLN A 108 -0.53 13.52 29.06
CA GLN A 108 0.27 14.72 28.87
C GLN A 108 0.11 15.63 30.11
N GLY A 109 1.03 15.53 31.06
CA GLY A 109 0.91 16.19 32.37
C GLY A 109 -0.22 15.59 33.21
N ASP A 110 -1.02 16.44 33.88
CA ASP A 110 -2.13 16.04 34.73
C ASP A 110 -3.45 15.74 33.99
N HIS A 111 -3.49 15.95 32.68
CA HIS A 111 -4.70 15.77 31.89
C HIS A 111 -4.52 14.61 30.88
N PRO A 112 -5.23 13.47 31.07
CA PRO A 112 -5.27 12.43 30.08
C PRO A 112 -6.09 12.89 28.87
N THR A 113 -5.51 12.81 27.67
CA THR A 113 -6.21 13.04 26.41
C THR A 113 -6.44 11.70 25.72
N GLY A 114 -7.71 11.41 25.44
CA GLY A 114 -8.08 10.22 24.69
C GLY A 114 -8.23 10.53 23.20
N MET A 115 -7.73 9.64 22.36
CA MET A 115 -7.91 9.70 20.91
C MET A 115 -8.26 8.32 20.37
N ARG A 116 -8.99 8.31 19.26
CA ARG A 116 -9.26 7.07 18.51
C ARG A 116 -8.34 7.05 17.33
N GLU A 117 -7.58 5.97 17.21
CA GLU A 117 -6.62 5.78 16.11
C GLU A 117 -6.67 4.35 15.61
N GLN A 118 -6.30 4.15 14.36
CA GLN A 118 -6.05 2.82 13.81
C GLN A 118 -4.68 2.36 14.27
N MET A 119 -4.60 1.11 14.68
CA MET A 119 -3.40 0.53 15.24
C MET A 119 -3.04 -0.75 14.53
N VAL A 120 -1.77 -0.94 14.23
CA VAL A 120 -1.24 -2.21 13.76
C VAL A 120 -0.36 -2.81 14.85
N LEU A 121 -0.77 -3.96 15.35
CA LEU A 121 0.10 -4.79 16.18
C LEU A 121 1.10 -5.49 15.26
N CYS A 122 2.36 -5.53 15.65
CA CYS A 122 3.38 -6.18 14.82
C CYS A 122 4.49 -6.81 15.66
N THR A 123 5.19 -7.76 15.06
CA THR A 123 6.42 -8.30 15.65
C THR A 123 7.62 -7.40 15.30
N PRO A 124 8.67 -7.38 16.15
CA PRO A 124 9.85 -6.51 15.96
C PRO A 124 10.58 -6.72 14.62
N GLU A 125 10.46 -7.91 14.07
CA GLU A 125 11.07 -8.32 12.80
C GLU A 125 10.54 -7.49 11.62
N LEU A 126 9.37 -6.84 11.77
CA LEU A 126 8.81 -5.95 10.76
C LEU A 126 9.80 -4.85 10.35
N ALA A 127 10.53 -4.29 11.32
CA ALA A 127 11.57 -3.28 11.07
C ALA A 127 12.81 -3.81 10.32
N GLN A 128 12.98 -5.13 10.22
CA GLN A 128 14.04 -5.74 9.41
C GLN A 128 13.59 -5.94 7.96
N ILE A 129 12.29 -6.09 7.76
CA ILE A 129 11.68 -6.35 6.45
C ILE A 129 11.43 -5.04 5.72
N PHE A 130 10.82 -4.08 6.41
CA PHE A 130 10.44 -2.78 5.83
C PHE A 130 11.40 -1.67 6.27
N ASP A 131 11.69 -0.76 5.35
CA ASP A 131 12.48 0.43 5.64
C ASP A 131 11.57 1.52 6.19
N PHE A 132 11.70 1.83 7.49
CA PHE A 132 11.00 2.94 8.13
C PHE A 132 11.91 4.18 8.15
N ALA A 133 11.48 5.26 7.50
CA ALA A 133 12.17 6.54 7.57
C ALA A 133 11.83 7.22 8.90
N MET A 134 12.71 7.07 9.88
CA MET A 134 12.52 7.68 11.20
C MET A 134 12.91 9.16 11.18
N LEU A 135 12.03 10.03 11.71
CA LEU A 135 12.33 11.44 11.96
C LEU A 135 12.95 11.64 13.33
N GLU A 136 12.42 10.95 14.32
CA GLU A 136 12.88 10.94 15.72
C GLU A 136 12.83 9.52 16.26
N GLY A 137 13.76 9.17 17.14
CA GLY A 137 13.82 7.85 17.74
C GLY A 137 14.42 6.76 16.82
N ASP A 138 14.09 5.52 17.11
CA ASP A 138 14.65 4.35 16.44
C ASP A 138 13.60 3.24 16.33
N THR A 139 13.71 2.39 15.34
CA THR A 139 12.87 1.19 15.14
C THR A 139 13.02 0.15 16.26
N THR A 140 14.04 0.26 17.11
CA THR A 140 14.19 -0.55 18.33
C THR A 140 13.02 -0.36 19.32
N ALA A 141 12.23 0.71 19.17
CA ALA A 141 11.00 0.90 19.91
C ALA A 141 10.04 -0.29 19.76
N LEU A 142 10.02 -0.95 18.59
CA LEU A 142 9.21 -2.16 18.37
C LEU A 142 9.71 -3.39 19.16
N ARG A 143 10.81 -3.31 19.89
CA ARG A 143 11.32 -4.38 20.77
C ARG A 143 11.04 -4.13 22.25
N THR A 144 10.52 -2.96 22.56
CA THR A 144 10.30 -2.53 23.94
C THR A 144 8.80 -2.44 24.20
N PRO A 145 8.26 -3.17 25.18
CA PRO A 145 6.87 -3.00 25.60
C PRO A 145 6.56 -1.54 25.91
N ASP A 146 5.34 -1.12 25.67
CA ASP A 146 4.85 0.26 25.89
C ASP A 146 5.46 1.34 24.99
N GLN A 147 6.19 0.96 23.94
CA GLN A 147 6.67 1.88 22.93
C GLN A 147 5.95 1.65 21.61
N VAL A 148 5.77 2.74 20.84
CA VAL A 148 5.04 2.71 19.58
C VAL A 148 5.77 3.54 18.53
N LEU A 149 5.60 3.20 17.26
CA LEU A 149 5.98 4.05 16.13
C LEU A 149 4.74 4.84 15.69
N ILE A 150 4.87 6.16 15.65
CA ILE A 150 3.80 7.06 15.26
C ILE A 150 4.16 7.69 13.90
N PRO A 151 3.33 7.56 12.88
CA PRO A 151 3.55 8.24 11.61
C PRO A 151 3.43 9.76 11.77
N GLN A 152 4.16 10.51 10.94
CA GLN A 152 4.12 11.98 10.96
C GLN A 152 2.75 12.56 10.61
N THR A 153 1.98 11.87 9.79
CA THR A 153 0.62 12.27 9.39
C THR A 153 -0.40 11.63 10.32
N CYS A 154 -0.95 12.38 11.22
CA CYS A 154 -1.93 11.96 12.24
C CYS A 154 -3.32 11.52 11.71
N ASN A 155 -3.42 10.77 10.67
CA ASN A 155 -4.62 10.00 10.31
C ASN A 155 -4.27 8.52 10.18
N SER A 156 -3.40 8.00 11.02
CA SER A 156 -2.53 6.95 10.59
C SER A 156 -2.29 5.92 11.66
N ILE A 157 -2.01 4.80 11.18
CA ILE A 157 -1.65 3.55 11.78
C ILE A 157 -0.50 3.74 12.79
N VAL A 158 -0.76 3.41 14.03
CA VAL A 158 0.24 3.34 15.11
C VAL A 158 0.72 1.91 15.21
N TYR A 159 2.03 1.67 15.14
CA TYR A 159 2.61 0.34 15.29
C TYR A 159 2.94 0.06 16.75
N ILE A 160 2.43 -1.04 17.26
CA ILE A 160 2.66 -1.50 18.65
C ILE A 160 3.20 -2.92 18.63
N LEU A 161 4.06 -3.25 19.58
CA LEU A 161 4.58 -4.58 19.81
C LEU A 161 3.48 -5.53 20.33
N PHE A 162 3.46 -6.75 19.83
CA PHE A 162 2.77 -7.90 20.42
C PHE A 162 3.49 -8.43 21.67
#